data_c51e0ffa25fcd5b651f12e1b523cc2f5
#
_entry.id   c51e0ffa25fcd5b651f12e1b523cc2f5
#
_cell.length_a   1.000
_cell.length_b   1.000
_cell.length_c   1.000
_cell.angle_alpha   90.00
_cell.angle_beta   90.00
_cell.angle_gamma   90.00
#
_symmetry.space_group_name_H-M   'P 1'
#
loop_
_entity.id
_entity.type
_entity.pdbx_description
1 polymer ?
#
loop_
_entity_poly.entity_id
_entity_poly.type
_entity_poly.pdbx_seq_one_letter_code
_entity_poly.pdbx_strand_id
1 'polypeptide(L)'
;QHPQEGRAMSTLSVGNFVSFQDPANEGTLFFFQNFFINKAMAYDDHQYEFAPFGFSGVTINRNGDGTDASLVFPNNALTRGWALRAIEDRWLVRVDVVLVDVSSTTSVDIAGRVHQYFGQVSSGRWDEASLSLSVGTVLDAVGADVPRRNLSQDLVGSLPITSNVSLQ
;
A
#
# COMPACT_ATOMS: atom_id res chain seq x y z
N GLN A 1 50.68 18.17 2.09
CA GLN A 1 49.38 18.65 2.61
C GLN A 1 48.30 18.09 1.68
N HIS A 2 47.61 17.03 2.11
CA HIS A 2 46.40 16.56 1.45
C HIS A 2 45.23 17.44 1.92
N PRO A 3 44.41 17.98 1.02
CA PRO A 3 43.16 18.56 1.43
C PRO A 3 42.26 17.44 1.87
N GLN A 4 41.78 17.48 3.11
CA GLN A 4 40.67 16.69 3.57
C GLN A 4 39.44 17.20 2.81
N GLU A 5 39.02 16.46 1.80
CA GLU A 5 37.68 16.63 1.22
C GLU A 5 36.67 16.39 2.33
N GLY A 6 36.06 17.47 2.78
CA GLY A 6 34.96 17.42 3.71
C GLY A 6 33.83 16.57 3.09
N ARG A 7 33.68 15.35 3.56
CA ARG A 7 32.57 14.47 3.21
C ARG A 7 31.30 15.22 3.63
N ALA A 8 30.57 15.73 2.65
CA ALA A 8 29.24 16.28 2.92
C ALA A 8 28.45 15.23 3.70
N MET A 9 27.92 15.60 4.85
CA MET A 9 27.05 14.71 5.63
C MET A 9 25.79 14.47 4.80
N SER A 10 25.67 13.27 4.23
CA SER A 10 24.45 12.87 3.55
C SER A 10 23.35 12.68 4.59
N THR A 11 22.24 13.37 4.43
CA THR A 11 21.08 13.22 5.29
C THR A 11 20.15 12.19 4.67
N LEU A 12 20.10 11.00 5.26
CA LEU A 12 19.15 9.97 4.87
C LEU A 12 17.76 10.33 5.42
N SER A 13 16.79 10.33 4.55
CA SER A 13 15.38 10.54 4.86
C SER A 13 14.53 9.40 4.33
N VAL A 14 13.30 9.30 4.80
CA VAL A 14 12.33 8.31 4.31
C VAL A 14 11.38 8.99 3.35
N GLY A 15 11.22 8.40 2.18
CA GLY A 15 10.24 8.81 1.18
C GLY A 15 9.33 7.67 0.80
N ASN A 16 8.19 8.00 0.22
CA ASN A 16 7.22 7.01 -0.25
C ASN A 16 6.86 7.26 -1.71
N PHE A 17 6.81 6.19 -2.46
CA PHE A 17 6.16 6.12 -3.77
C PHE A 17 4.84 5.37 -3.63
N VAL A 18 3.80 5.84 -4.27
CA VAL A 18 2.51 5.15 -4.35
C VAL A 18 2.06 5.08 -5.79
N SER A 19 1.59 3.92 -6.21
CA SER A 19 0.95 3.71 -7.51
C SER A 19 -0.43 3.08 -7.33
N PHE A 20 -1.37 3.55 -8.14
CA PHE A 20 -2.74 3.06 -8.19
C PHE A 20 -3.01 2.42 -9.55
N GLN A 21 -3.66 1.26 -9.53
CA GLN A 21 -4.02 0.51 -10.72
C GLN A 21 -5.49 0.10 -10.65
N ASP A 22 -6.23 0.39 -11.72
CA ASP A 22 -7.59 -0.10 -11.88
C ASP A 22 -7.54 -1.58 -12.29
N PRO A 23 -8.14 -2.50 -11.50
CA PRO A 23 -8.15 -3.92 -11.82
C PRO A 23 -8.97 -4.26 -13.08
N ALA A 24 -9.90 -3.38 -13.48
CA ALA A 24 -10.69 -3.56 -14.71
C ALA A 24 -9.96 -3.05 -15.96
N ASN A 25 -8.95 -2.20 -15.77
CA ASN A 25 -8.15 -1.61 -16.82
C ASN A 25 -6.68 -1.87 -16.48
N GLU A 26 -6.04 -2.83 -17.09
CA GLU A 26 -4.69 -3.32 -16.73
C GLU A 26 -3.59 -2.23 -16.70
N GLY A 27 -3.94 -0.97 -16.92
CA GLY A 27 -3.06 0.19 -16.83
C GLY A 27 -2.97 0.77 -15.42
N THR A 28 -1.77 1.14 -14.99
CA THR A 28 -1.59 1.97 -13.79
C THR A 28 -2.05 3.39 -14.10
N LEU A 29 -2.91 3.95 -13.22
CA LEU A 29 -3.56 5.22 -13.47
C LEU A 29 -2.79 6.40 -12.89
N PHE A 30 -2.21 6.23 -11.70
CA PHE A 30 -1.54 7.31 -10.97
C PHE A 30 -0.27 6.84 -10.31
N PHE A 31 0.72 7.75 -10.32
CA PHE A 31 2.03 7.57 -9.70
C PHE A 31 2.37 8.82 -8.90
N PHE A 32 2.49 8.68 -7.58
CA PHE A 32 2.80 9.80 -6.69
C PHE A 32 4.01 9.50 -5.81
N GLN A 33 4.76 10.54 -5.50
CA GLN A 33 5.81 10.56 -4.49
C GLN A 33 5.60 11.72 -3.51
N ASN A 34 6.05 11.59 -2.27
CA ASN A 34 5.77 12.56 -1.21
C ASN A 34 6.98 13.32 -0.67
N PHE A 35 8.14 13.22 -1.30
CA PHE A 35 9.37 13.76 -0.74
C PHE A 35 10.08 14.80 -1.62
N PHE A 36 9.79 14.90 -2.91
CA PHE A 36 10.45 15.84 -3.79
C PHE A 36 9.46 16.72 -4.56
N ILE A 37 9.23 17.94 -4.02
CA ILE A 37 8.23 18.88 -4.52
C ILE A 37 8.58 19.50 -5.88
N ASN A 38 9.88 19.60 -6.21
CA ASN A 38 10.31 20.44 -7.32
C ASN A 38 10.12 19.81 -8.71
N LYS A 39 10.06 18.50 -8.78
CA LYS A 39 9.86 17.79 -10.05
C LYS A 39 9.40 16.35 -9.86
N ALA A 40 8.92 15.75 -10.95
CA ALA A 40 8.65 14.32 -10.99
C ALA A 40 9.94 13.50 -10.80
N MET A 41 9.81 12.35 -10.15
CA MET A 41 10.90 11.41 -9.90
C MET A 41 10.73 10.16 -10.74
N ALA A 42 11.79 9.76 -11.44
CA ALA A 42 11.84 8.48 -12.14
C ALA A 42 12.09 7.36 -11.12
N TYR A 43 11.23 6.36 -11.08
CA TYR A 43 11.39 5.18 -10.25
C TYR A 43 10.67 3.99 -10.88
N ASP A 44 11.32 2.82 -10.95
CA ASP A 44 10.74 1.57 -11.47
C ASP A 44 10.06 1.76 -12.86
N ASP A 45 10.78 2.40 -13.79
CA ASP A 45 10.37 2.71 -15.17
C ASP A 45 9.16 3.67 -15.30
N HIS A 46 8.75 4.34 -14.22
CA HIS A 46 7.64 5.28 -14.22
C HIS A 46 8.06 6.64 -13.68
N GLN A 47 7.28 7.68 -14.06
CA GLN A 47 7.43 9.03 -13.53
C GLN A 47 6.41 9.26 -12.41
N TYR A 48 6.90 9.58 -11.23
CA TYR A 48 6.08 9.84 -10.05
C TYR A 48 5.98 11.34 -9.78
N GLU A 49 4.77 11.85 -9.86
CA GLU A 49 4.49 13.26 -9.57
C GLU A 49 4.47 13.53 -8.06
N PHE A 50 4.82 14.75 -7.68
CA PHE A 50 4.74 15.11 -6.26
C PHE A 50 3.27 15.22 -5.82
N ALA A 51 2.92 14.54 -4.74
CA ALA A 51 1.70 14.74 -4.00
C ALA A 51 1.99 14.65 -2.50
N PRO A 52 1.49 15.60 -1.69
CA PRO A 52 1.67 15.53 -0.24
C PRO A 52 0.73 14.47 0.34
N PHE A 53 1.22 13.24 0.46
CA PHE A 53 0.47 12.17 1.10
C PHE A 53 1.25 11.56 2.26
N GLY A 54 0.51 11.03 3.24
CA GLY A 54 1.03 10.22 4.33
C GLY A 54 0.68 8.74 4.13
N PHE A 55 1.58 7.87 4.52
CA PHE A 55 1.36 6.43 4.58
C PHE A 55 1.57 5.95 6.00
N SER A 56 0.55 5.34 6.60
CA SER A 56 0.67 4.61 7.84
C SER A 56 0.81 3.13 7.51
N GLY A 57 1.93 2.54 7.91
CA GLY A 57 2.23 1.14 7.65
C GLY A 57 1.21 0.18 8.29
N VAL A 58 1.32 -1.08 7.91
CA VAL A 58 0.50 -2.18 8.44
C VAL A 58 0.99 -2.55 9.83
N THR A 59 0.10 -2.62 10.80
CA THR A 59 0.36 -3.26 12.09
C THR A 59 -0.17 -4.69 12.03
N ILE A 60 0.72 -5.67 12.07
CA ILE A 60 0.33 -7.07 12.14
C ILE A 60 0.20 -7.44 13.62
N ASN A 61 -1.01 -7.78 14.04
CA ASN A 61 -1.25 -8.30 15.37
C ASN A 61 -0.80 -9.76 15.47
N ARG A 62 -0.46 -10.19 16.70
CA ARG A 62 0.00 -11.57 17.00
C ARG A 62 -1.01 -12.65 16.59
N ASN A 63 -2.27 -12.29 16.40
CA ASN A 63 -3.37 -13.17 16.00
C ASN A 63 -3.53 -13.29 14.48
N GLY A 64 -2.66 -12.63 13.69
CA GLY A 64 -2.78 -12.63 12.23
C GLY A 64 -3.80 -11.62 11.67
N ASP A 65 -4.54 -10.92 12.52
CA ASP A 65 -5.41 -9.84 12.08
C ASP A 65 -4.55 -8.65 11.66
N GLY A 66 -4.35 -8.48 10.36
CA GLY A 66 -3.71 -7.30 9.79
C GLY A 66 -4.63 -6.09 9.96
N THR A 67 -4.11 -5.01 10.55
CA THR A 67 -4.79 -3.73 10.45
C THR A 67 -4.54 -3.15 9.07
N ASP A 68 -5.58 -2.62 8.46
CA ASP A 68 -5.48 -1.94 7.16
C ASP A 68 -4.42 -0.84 7.20
N ALA A 69 -3.64 -0.74 6.15
CA ALA A 69 -2.80 0.42 5.93
C ALA A 69 -3.67 1.63 5.58
N SER A 70 -3.20 2.82 5.86
CA SER A 70 -3.90 4.05 5.53
C SER A 70 -3.02 4.96 4.67
N LEU A 71 -3.63 5.51 3.63
CA LEU A 71 -3.08 6.58 2.81
C LEU A 71 -3.90 7.85 3.05
N VAL A 72 -3.23 8.93 3.42
CA VAL A 72 -3.88 10.21 3.70
C VAL A 72 -3.42 11.23 2.68
N PHE A 73 -4.35 11.80 1.94
CA PHE A 73 -4.15 12.86 0.96
C PHE A 73 -4.84 14.15 1.39
N PRO A 74 -4.43 15.31 0.89
CA PRO A 74 -5.19 16.54 1.07
C PRO A 74 -6.54 16.44 0.36
N ASN A 75 -7.59 16.91 1.01
CA ASN A 75 -8.93 16.91 0.44
C ASN A 75 -9.13 18.10 -0.50
N ASN A 76 -8.85 17.92 -1.77
CA ASN A 76 -9.03 18.92 -2.81
C ASN A 76 -9.77 18.34 -4.03
N ALA A 77 -10.10 19.18 -4.99
CA ALA A 77 -10.86 18.77 -6.17
C ALA A 77 -10.16 17.67 -7.00
N LEU A 78 -8.83 17.68 -7.05
CA LEU A 78 -8.04 16.69 -7.77
C LEU A 78 -8.12 15.32 -7.09
N THR A 79 -7.88 15.27 -5.78
CA THR A 79 -7.91 14.01 -5.02
C THR A 79 -9.30 13.40 -4.94
N ARG A 80 -10.34 14.21 -4.78
CA ARG A 80 -11.74 13.73 -4.79
C ARG A 80 -12.11 13.09 -6.12
N GLY A 81 -11.66 13.64 -7.23
CA GLY A 81 -12.02 13.18 -8.56
C GLY A 81 -11.63 11.72 -8.84
N TRP A 82 -10.48 11.30 -8.36
CA TRP A 82 -10.03 9.92 -8.56
C TRP A 82 -10.30 9.02 -7.35
N ALA A 83 -10.33 9.56 -6.13
CA ALA A 83 -10.47 8.77 -4.91
C ALA A 83 -11.82 8.04 -4.82
N LEU A 84 -12.90 8.68 -5.25
CA LEU A 84 -14.22 8.03 -5.31
C LEU A 84 -14.19 6.81 -6.22
N ARG A 85 -13.60 6.94 -7.41
CA ARG A 85 -13.44 5.82 -8.34
C ARG A 85 -12.53 4.73 -7.77
N ALA A 86 -11.46 5.12 -7.07
CA ALA A 86 -10.56 4.17 -6.43
C ALA A 86 -11.28 3.32 -5.37
N ILE A 87 -12.25 3.89 -4.64
CA ILE A 87 -13.06 3.19 -3.66
C ILE A 87 -14.10 2.30 -4.34
N GLU A 88 -14.84 2.84 -5.32
CA GLU A 88 -15.90 2.13 -6.05
C GLU A 88 -15.35 0.92 -6.81
N ASP A 89 -14.26 1.13 -7.54
CA ASP A 89 -13.64 0.12 -8.41
C ASP A 89 -12.58 -0.71 -7.67
N ARG A 90 -12.36 -0.45 -6.37
CA ARG A 90 -11.41 -1.15 -5.52
C ARG A 90 -10.01 -1.25 -6.13
N TRP A 91 -9.45 -0.11 -6.46
CA TRP A 91 -8.15 -0.05 -7.11
C TRP A 91 -7.05 -0.72 -6.30
N LEU A 92 -6.14 -1.36 -7.01
CA LEU A 92 -4.94 -1.92 -6.42
C LEU A 92 -3.96 -0.80 -6.10
N VAL A 93 -3.27 -0.95 -4.98
CA VAL A 93 -2.29 0.02 -4.48
C VAL A 93 -0.98 -0.68 -4.20
N ARG A 94 0.10 -0.10 -4.70
CA ARG A 94 1.45 -0.46 -4.31
C ARG A 94 2.10 0.75 -3.65
N VAL A 95 2.68 0.56 -2.48
CA VAL A 95 3.47 1.56 -1.77
C VAL A 95 4.88 1.05 -1.58
N ASP A 96 5.85 1.80 -2.07
CA ASP A 96 7.28 1.54 -1.84
C ASP A 96 7.83 2.59 -0.87
N VAL A 97 8.33 2.14 0.26
CA VAL A 97 9.04 2.96 1.23
C VAL A 97 10.52 2.91 0.91
N VAL A 98 11.11 4.06 0.65
CA VAL A 98 12.50 4.18 0.21
C VAL A 98 13.32 5.06 1.13
N LEU A 99 14.61 4.77 1.22
CA LEU A 99 15.59 5.69 1.77
C LEU A 99 16.08 6.62 0.65
N VAL A 100 16.02 7.91 0.92
CA VAL A 100 16.47 8.96 0.03
C VAL A 100 17.66 9.68 0.62
N ASP A 101 18.68 9.88 -0.17
CA ASP A 101 19.81 10.74 0.16
C ASP A 101 19.54 12.15 -0.39
N VAL A 102 19.34 13.08 0.52
CA VAL A 102 19.12 14.49 0.18
C VAL A 102 20.44 15.20 0.27
N SER A 103 21.25 15.08 -0.78
CA SER A 103 22.55 15.74 -0.87
C SER A 103 22.45 17.22 -1.26
N SER A 104 21.35 17.61 -1.90
CA SER A 104 21.08 19.01 -2.27
C SER A 104 19.57 19.25 -2.47
N THR A 105 19.16 20.51 -2.51
CA THR A 105 17.78 20.91 -2.82
C THR A 105 17.37 20.60 -4.27
N THR A 106 18.33 20.29 -5.14
CA THR A 106 18.12 20.03 -6.57
C THR A 106 18.36 18.58 -6.97
N SER A 107 18.94 17.76 -6.09
CA SER A 107 19.28 16.38 -6.34
C SER A 107 18.91 15.51 -5.16
N VAL A 108 18.08 14.51 -5.42
CA VAL A 108 17.64 13.49 -4.46
C VAL A 108 17.93 12.15 -5.11
N ASP A 109 18.72 11.33 -4.43
CA ASP A 109 19.06 10.01 -4.88
C ASP A 109 18.36 8.94 -4.02
N ILE A 110 17.87 7.89 -4.66
CA ILE A 110 17.25 6.76 -3.96
C ILE A 110 18.34 5.81 -3.52
N ALA A 111 18.59 5.76 -2.21
CA ALA A 111 19.61 4.88 -1.63
C ALA A 111 19.17 3.42 -1.59
N GLY A 112 17.86 3.16 -1.45
CA GLY A 112 17.32 1.81 -1.47
C GLY A 112 15.86 1.74 -1.04
N ARG A 113 15.21 0.62 -1.38
CA ARG A 113 13.85 0.31 -0.93
C ARG A 113 13.93 -0.43 0.41
N VAL A 114 13.20 0.07 1.40
CA VAL A 114 13.13 -0.50 2.75
C VAL A 114 11.97 -1.46 2.87
N HIS A 115 10.82 -1.09 2.30
CA HIS A 115 9.59 -1.85 2.42
C HIS A 115 8.74 -1.68 1.18
N GLN A 116 7.97 -2.71 0.85
CA GLN A 116 6.99 -2.69 -0.23
C GLN A 116 5.67 -3.25 0.31
N TYR A 117 4.60 -2.54 0.06
CA TYR A 117 3.26 -2.92 0.44
C TYR A 117 2.36 -3.01 -0.79
N PHE A 118 1.59 -4.08 -0.88
CA PHE A 118 0.56 -4.27 -1.88
C PHE A 118 -0.78 -4.44 -1.19
N GLY A 119 -1.77 -3.72 -1.66
CA GLY A 119 -3.11 -3.81 -1.12
C GLY A 119 -4.17 -3.36 -2.11
N GLN A 120 -5.38 -3.31 -1.64
CA GLN A 120 -6.54 -2.87 -2.39
C GLN A 120 -7.29 -1.82 -1.56
N VAL A 121 -7.77 -0.76 -2.21
CA VAL A 121 -8.60 0.25 -1.56
C VAL A 121 -9.89 -0.42 -1.09
N SER A 122 -10.13 -0.41 0.21
CA SER A 122 -11.30 -1.02 0.84
C SER A 122 -12.38 -0.01 1.19
N SER A 123 -11.98 1.15 1.66
CA SER A 123 -12.89 2.22 2.05
C SER A 123 -12.17 3.58 2.02
N GLY A 124 -12.95 4.64 2.16
CA GLY A 124 -12.44 6.00 2.26
C GLY A 124 -13.22 6.83 3.26
N ARG A 125 -12.53 7.74 3.90
CA ARG A 125 -13.12 8.75 4.79
C ARG A 125 -12.51 10.10 4.42
N TRP A 126 -13.32 11.13 4.43
CA TRP A 126 -12.87 12.50 4.21
C TRP A 126 -13.48 13.45 5.21
N ASP A 127 -12.71 14.45 5.54
CA ASP A 127 -13.11 15.64 6.29
C ASP A 127 -12.81 16.90 5.45
N GLU A 128 -12.88 18.08 6.05
CA GLU A 128 -12.63 19.35 5.34
C GLU A 128 -11.20 19.45 4.79
N ALA A 129 -10.21 18.89 5.48
CA ALA A 129 -8.79 19.06 5.18
C ALA A 129 -8.17 17.82 4.53
N SER A 130 -8.64 16.62 4.85
CA SER A 130 -8.00 15.37 4.50
C SER A 130 -8.95 14.34 3.90
N LEU A 131 -8.38 13.49 3.05
CA LEU A 131 -8.97 12.29 2.49
C LEU A 131 -8.12 11.11 2.94
N SER A 132 -8.69 10.18 3.68
CA SER A 132 -8.03 8.95 4.13
C SER A 132 -8.60 7.76 3.39
N LEU A 133 -7.72 6.99 2.74
CA LEU A 133 -8.05 5.73 2.10
C LEU A 133 -7.54 4.58 2.96
N SER A 134 -8.42 3.66 3.31
CA SER A 134 -8.03 2.39 3.92
C SER A 134 -7.64 1.40 2.84
N VAL A 135 -6.49 0.77 3.01
CA VAL A 135 -5.93 -0.19 2.05
C VAL A 135 -5.74 -1.51 2.78
N GLY A 136 -6.59 -2.47 2.47
CA GLY A 136 -6.49 -3.83 2.97
C GLY A 136 -5.45 -4.64 2.20
N THR A 137 -4.92 -5.71 2.80
CA THR A 137 -4.10 -6.65 2.04
C THR A 137 -4.94 -7.33 0.97
N VAL A 138 -4.33 -7.72 -0.15
CA VAL A 138 -5.06 -8.44 -1.22
C VAL A 138 -5.67 -9.75 -0.68
N LEU A 139 -5.08 -10.33 0.34
CA LEU A 139 -5.59 -11.52 1.02
C LEU A 139 -6.84 -11.22 1.85
N ASP A 140 -6.91 -10.05 2.50
CA ASP A 140 -8.10 -9.60 3.24
C ASP A 140 -9.19 -9.10 2.30
N ALA A 141 -8.81 -8.52 1.16
CA ALA A 141 -9.77 -8.14 0.12
C ALA A 141 -10.44 -9.36 -0.53
N VAL A 142 -9.81 -10.52 -0.44
CA VAL A 142 -10.39 -11.83 -0.71
C VAL A 142 -11.13 -12.35 0.53
N GLY A 143 -11.59 -11.53 1.44
CA GLY A 143 -12.56 -11.88 2.51
C GLY A 143 -13.81 -12.59 1.95
N ALA A 144 -13.67 -13.13 0.78
CA ALA A 144 -14.43 -14.17 0.20
C ALA A 144 -14.22 -15.42 1.05
N ASP A 145 -15.33 -15.92 1.63
CA ASP A 145 -15.41 -17.32 2.05
C ASP A 145 -14.64 -18.21 1.06
N VAL A 146 -13.41 -18.50 1.34
CA VAL A 146 -12.63 -19.52 0.65
C VAL A 146 -12.49 -20.70 1.62
N PRO A 147 -13.13 -21.79 1.31
CA PRO A 147 -13.90 -22.12 0.09
C PRO A 147 -15.34 -21.60 0.13
N ARG A 148 -15.85 -21.08 -0.96
CA ARG A 148 -17.27 -20.75 -1.20
C ARG A 148 -18.22 -21.94 -1.06
N ARG A 149 -17.68 -23.11 -0.78
CA ARG A 149 -18.44 -24.33 -0.56
C ARG A 149 -18.16 -24.79 0.86
N ASN A 150 -19.16 -24.67 1.71
CA ASN A 150 -19.16 -25.44 2.94
C ASN A 150 -19.05 -26.93 2.58
N LEU A 151 -18.18 -27.65 3.28
CA LEU A 151 -18.10 -29.11 3.17
C LEU A 151 -19.48 -29.65 3.60
N SER A 152 -20.37 -29.82 2.64
CA SER A 152 -21.65 -30.47 2.89
C SER A 152 -21.49 -31.98 2.74
N GLN A 153 -22.36 -32.73 3.38
CA GLN A 153 -22.39 -34.18 3.32
C GLN A 153 -22.46 -34.70 1.87
N ASP A 154 -23.08 -33.91 0.97
CA ASP A 154 -23.16 -34.23 -0.46
C ASP A 154 -21.81 -34.13 -1.20
N LEU A 155 -20.87 -33.35 -0.66
CA LEU A 155 -19.56 -33.17 -1.27
C LEU A 155 -18.50 -34.14 -0.74
N VAL A 156 -18.64 -34.55 0.51
CA VAL A 156 -17.67 -35.40 1.22
C VAL A 156 -18.15 -36.84 1.35
N GLY A 157 -19.42 -37.10 1.04
CA GLY A 157 -20.05 -38.40 1.28
C GLY A 157 -20.33 -38.58 2.78
N SER A 158 -20.91 -39.72 3.10
CA SER A 158 -21.16 -40.10 4.50
C SER A 158 -19.83 -40.28 5.22
N LEU A 159 -19.47 -39.37 6.11
CA LEU A 159 -18.37 -39.56 7.01
C LEU A 159 -18.70 -40.81 7.87
N PRO A 160 -17.79 -41.79 7.99
CA PRO A 160 -18.01 -42.92 8.85
C PRO A 160 -18.01 -42.46 10.32
N ILE A 161 -19.19 -42.11 10.82
CA ILE A 161 -19.40 -41.84 12.24
C ILE A 161 -19.57 -43.19 12.94
N THR A 162 -18.51 -43.96 13.03
CA THR A 162 -18.46 -45.09 13.92
C THR A 162 -17.10 -45.19 14.57
N SER A 163 -16.89 -44.35 15.53
CA SER A 163 -16.09 -44.77 16.67
C SER A 163 -17.01 -44.84 17.89
N ASN A 164 -17.61 -45.97 18.12
CA ASN A 164 -18.04 -46.31 19.47
C ASN A 164 -16.79 -46.38 20.33
N VAL A 165 -16.42 -45.25 20.90
CA VAL A 165 -15.45 -45.20 21.99
C VAL A 165 -16.26 -45.53 23.24
N SER A 166 -16.36 -46.81 23.56
CA SER A 166 -16.82 -47.22 24.88
C SER A 166 -15.63 -47.02 25.83
N LEU A 167 -15.71 -45.97 26.63
CA LEU A 167 -14.84 -45.80 27.78
C LEU A 167 -15.28 -46.83 28.84
N GLN A 168 -14.44 -47.82 29.07
CA GLN A 168 -14.47 -48.64 30.27
C GLN A 168 -13.68 -47.96 31.38
#